data_94c6712ef5a71ac9014e58108ec8a4e4
#
_entry.id   94c6712ef5a71ac9014e58108ec8a4e4
#
_cell.length_a   1.000
_cell.length_b   1.000
_cell.length_c   1.000
_cell.angle_alpha   90.00
_cell.angle_beta   90.00
_cell.angle_gamma   90.00
#
_symmetry.space_group_name_H-M   'P 1'
#
loop_
_entity.id
_entity.type
_entity.pdbx_description
1 polymer ?
#
loop_
_entity_poly.entity_id
_entity_poly.type
_entity_poly.pdbx_seq_one_letter_code
_entity_poly.pdbx_strand_id
1 'polypeptide(L)'
;MNSTENQIIKLYTGYMDRAADSEGLNFWIDQANSGGGILDIANAFAQSPEYQGIYGGLSNAALIDKIYDNLFGRDPDAGGLGYWTAQLESGVSSGRLIVDIMSGAQGNDKTILENTVIVSSDWTHANAHLPFVLADAKNAVNSIGKQQGNGVTVEFGSDVFLPDQAGWIADIAAAWAQWGNHGRLDVKLNFMDLGSDTLAFAYPRNELFTGQTNQNGVPITQSNVGIEINTGKDMNGDLPDIVITIAMSLGKFGLYDRVSISAHEIGHAIGFRTELFDFDQDYSTVTSWDQFLTFPNGTQQPGAFNGPEAGAIYGGPVPITGYYNATHPADIGSIMDPTFSQGEVRTVGVLDKAMMHDAGILV
;
A
#
# COMPACT_ATOMS: atom_id res chain seq x y z
N MET A 1 -16.78 -13.88 3.84
CA MET A 1 -16.78 -13.72 5.32
C MET A 1 -18.15 -13.28 5.80
N ASN A 2 -18.58 -13.74 6.97
CA ASN A 2 -19.85 -13.33 7.58
C ASN A 2 -19.72 -11.88 8.07
N SER A 3 -20.75 -11.04 7.86
CA SER A 3 -20.72 -9.62 8.31
C SER A 3 -20.53 -9.48 9.81
N THR A 4 -21.04 -10.41 10.63
CA THR A 4 -20.86 -10.46 12.07
C THR A 4 -19.42 -10.75 12.48
N GLU A 5 -18.77 -11.71 11.86
CA GLU A 5 -17.38 -12.04 12.05
C GLU A 5 -16.47 -10.83 11.78
N ASN A 6 -16.68 -10.14 10.66
CA ASN A 6 -15.93 -8.93 10.31
C ASN A 6 -16.09 -7.83 11.37
N GLN A 7 -17.29 -7.65 11.92
CA GLN A 7 -17.53 -6.67 12.98
C GLN A 7 -16.79 -7.02 14.27
N ILE A 8 -16.76 -8.30 14.62
CA ILE A 8 -16.01 -8.77 15.81
C ILE A 8 -14.50 -8.59 15.60
N ILE A 9 -13.97 -8.95 14.44
CA ILE A 9 -12.56 -8.73 14.11
C ILE A 9 -12.18 -7.24 14.20
N LYS A 10 -13.03 -6.35 13.71
CA LYS A 10 -12.83 -4.89 13.86
C LYS A 10 -12.76 -4.46 15.33
N LEU A 11 -13.53 -5.08 16.21
CA LEU A 11 -13.45 -4.79 17.66
C LEU A 11 -12.11 -5.26 18.26
N TYR A 12 -11.62 -6.45 17.89
CA TYR A 12 -10.30 -6.91 18.31
C TYR A 12 -9.20 -5.94 17.87
N THR A 13 -9.26 -5.51 16.62
CA THR A 13 -8.30 -4.54 16.09
C THR A 13 -8.39 -3.20 16.82
N GLY A 14 -9.57 -2.61 16.90
CA GLY A 14 -9.75 -1.27 17.47
C GLY A 14 -9.46 -1.18 18.98
N TYR A 15 -9.79 -2.23 19.73
CA TYR A 15 -9.57 -2.25 21.16
C TYR A 15 -8.24 -2.88 21.58
N MET A 16 -7.80 -3.94 20.92
CA MET A 16 -6.68 -4.74 21.40
C MET A 16 -5.44 -4.62 20.50
N ASP A 17 -5.57 -3.92 19.36
CA ASP A 17 -4.51 -3.78 18.36
C ASP A 17 -3.88 -5.13 18.00
N ARG A 18 -4.73 -6.13 17.76
CA ARG A 18 -4.33 -7.49 17.42
C ARG A 18 -5.41 -8.25 16.65
N ALA A 19 -5.01 -9.32 15.96
CA ALA A 19 -5.95 -10.31 15.44
C ALA A 19 -6.64 -11.07 16.59
N ALA A 20 -7.83 -11.59 16.31
CA ALA A 20 -8.56 -12.42 17.26
C ALA A 20 -7.86 -13.79 17.43
N ASP A 21 -7.87 -14.34 18.63
CA ASP A 21 -7.68 -15.78 18.78
C ASP A 21 -8.95 -16.52 18.35
N SER A 22 -8.79 -17.74 17.83
CA SER A 22 -9.91 -18.49 17.25
C SER A 22 -10.99 -18.87 18.28
N GLU A 23 -10.61 -19.13 19.52
CA GLU A 23 -11.56 -19.45 20.60
C GLU A 23 -12.38 -18.23 20.98
N GLY A 24 -11.75 -17.06 21.13
CA GLY A 24 -12.40 -15.79 21.42
C GLY A 24 -13.30 -15.35 20.27
N LEU A 25 -12.86 -15.49 19.02
CA LEU A 25 -13.69 -15.17 17.86
C LEU A 25 -14.96 -16.02 17.81
N ASN A 26 -14.82 -17.35 17.97
CA ASN A 26 -15.97 -18.26 17.96
C ASN A 26 -16.92 -17.98 19.13
N PHE A 27 -16.39 -17.72 20.34
CA PHE A 27 -17.21 -17.33 21.50
C PHE A 27 -18.09 -16.11 21.18
N TRP A 28 -17.52 -15.05 20.60
CA TRP A 28 -18.28 -13.84 20.29
C TRP A 28 -19.25 -14.02 19.12
N ILE A 29 -18.91 -14.86 18.12
CA ILE A 29 -19.86 -15.25 17.07
C ILE A 29 -21.06 -15.97 17.67
N ASP A 30 -20.86 -16.89 18.60
CA ASP A 30 -21.93 -17.60 19.28
C ASP A 30 -22.80 -16.65 20.13
N GLN A 31 -22.21 -15.68 20.82
CA GLN A 31 -22.94 -14.64 21.53
C GLN A 31 -23.82 -13.81 20.59
N ALA A 32 -23.28 -13.42 19.43
CA ALA A 32 -24.04 -12.67 18.42
C ALA A 32 -25.20 -13.51 17.86
N ASN A 33 -24.96 -14.79 17.55
CA ASN A 33 -25.98 -15.73 17.05
C ASN A 33 -27.08 -16.02 18.10
N SER A 34 -26.76 -15.86 19.38
CA SER A 34 -27.70 -16.00 20.50
C SER A 34 -28.54 -14.75 20.76
N GLY A 35 -28.42 -13.72 19.91
CA GLY A 35 -29.20 -12.48 19.97
C GLY A 35 -28.47 -11.29 20.58
N GLY A 36 -27.18 -11.41 20.92
CA GLY A 36 -26.32 -10.29 21.33
C GLY A 36 -26.01 -9.39 20.13
N GLY A 37 -26.20 -8.07 20.29
CA GLY A 37 -25.80 -7.10 19.26
C GLY A 37 -24.30 -6.80 19.30
N ILE A 38 -23.76 -6.26 18.21
CA ILE A 38 -22.34 -5.83 18.16
C ILE A 38 -22.00 -4.80 19.25
N LEU A 39 -22.96 -3.97 19.64
CA LEU A 39 -22.79 -3.00 20.72
C LEU A 39 -22.65 -3.69 22.10
N ASP A 40 -23.39 -4.79 22.33
CA ASP A 40 -23.27 -5.55 23.59
C ASP A 40 -21.90 -6.19 23.68
N ILE A 41 -21.39 -6.73 22.57
CA ILE A 41 -20.05 -7.30 22.45
C ILE A 41 -19.00 -6.19 22.67
N ALA A 42 -19.14 -5.04 22.02
CA ALA A 42 -18.23 -3.90 22.17
C ALA A 42 -18.19 -3.39 23.64
N ASN A 43 -19.33 -3.33 24.32
CA ASN A 43 -19.39 -2.98 25.72
C ASN A 43 -18.72 -4.05 26.63
N ALA A 44 -18.83 -5.32 26.29
CA ALA A 44 -18.14 -6.39 27.01
C ALA A 44 -16.63 -6.32 26.82
N PHE A 45 -16.15 -6.02 25.60
CA PHE A 45 -14.73 -5.74 25.34
C PHE A 45 -14.19 -4.62 26.21
N ALA A 46 -14.92 -3.50 26.31
CA ALA A 46 -14.54 -2.34 27.13
C ALA A 46 -14.46 -2.66 28.64
N GLN A 47 -15.04 -3.75 29.09
CA GLN A 47 -14.96 -4.22 30.46
C GLN A 47 -13.93 -5.33 30.69
N SER A 48 -13.29 -5.82 29.62
CA SER A 48 -12.33 -6.90 29.73
C SER A 48 -11.06 -6.47 30.48
N PRO A 49 -10.37 -7.41 31.17
CA PRO A 49 -9.09 -7.11 31.79
C PRO A 49 -8.02 -6.62 30.81
N GLU A 50 -8.04 -7.13 29.56
CA GLU A 50 -7.12 -6.71 28.50
C GLU A 50 -7.35 -5.24 28.15
N TYR A 51 -8.59 -4.82 27.95
CA TYR A 51 -8.94 -3.43 27.69
C TYR A 51 -8.51 -2.53 28.87
N GLN A 52 -8.82 -2.92 30.08
CA GLN A 52 -8.45 -2.14 31.29
C GLN A 52 -6.93 -2.01 31.44
N GLY A 53 -6.17 -3.02 31.03
CA GLY A 53 -4.71 -2.98 31.01
C GLY A 53 -4.13 -2.00 30.00
N ILE A 54 -4.83 -1.79 28.88
CA ILE A 54 -4.39 -0.89 27.79
C ILE A 54 -4.87 0.54 28.02
N TYR A 55 -6.15 0.72 28.42
CA TYR A 55 -6.83 2.01 28.42
C TYR A 55 -7.17 2.52 29.83
N GLY A 56 -6.99 1.68 30.85
CA GLY A 56 -7.32 2.05 32.23
C GLY A 56 -6.52 3.29 32.67
N GLY A 57 -7.24 4.37 33.02
CA GLY A 57 -6.63 5.62 33.44
C GLY A 57 -6.26 6.62 32.33
N LEU A 58 -6.55 6.34 31.09
CA LEU A 58 -6.41 7.32 30.00
C LEU A 58 -7.48 8.41 30.10
N SER A 59 -7.14 9.63 29.67
CA SER A 59 -8.12 10.68 29.40
C SER A 59 -8.97 10.32 28.16
N ASN A 60 -10.17 10.95 28.03
CA ASN A 60 -11.02 10.75 26.87
C ASN A 60 -10.28 11.03 25.55
N ALA A 61 -9.48 12.09 25.50
CA ALA A 61 -8.68 12.42 24.31
C ALA A 61 -7.67 11.31 24.00
N ALA A 62 -6.89 10.86 24.99
CA ALA A 62 -5.91 9.79 24.78
C ALA A 62 -6.54 8.44 24.41
N LEU A 63 -7.76 8.16 24.89
CA LEU A 63 -8.53 6.99 24.47
C LEU A 63 -8.91 7.08 22.99
N ILE A 64 -9.38 8.24 22.54
CA ILE A 64 -9.77 8.47 21.14
C ILE A 64 -8.54 8.37 20.23
N ASP A 65 -7.43 9.03 20.58
CA ASP A 65 -6.17 8.96 19.86
C ASP A 65 -5.74 7.50 19.66
N LYS A 66 -5.78 6.71 20.75
CA LYS A 66 -5.38 5.29 20.68
C LYS A 66 -6.32 4.44 19.82
N ILE A 67 -7.62 4.71 19.82
CA ILE A 67 -8.60 4.02 18.97
C ILE A 67 -8.36 4.36 17.49
N TYR A 68 -8.10 5.62 17.18
CA TYR A 68 -7.79 6.03 15.80
C TYR A 68 -6.49 5.41 15.32
N ASP A 69 -5.43 5.43 16.13
CA ASP A 69 -4.17 4.76 15.86
C ASP A 69 -4.40 3.25 15.58
N ASN A 70 -5.15 2.56 16.42
CA ASN A 70 -5.42 1.14 16.27
C ASN A 70 -6.29 0.80 15.03
N LEU A 71 -7.27 1.63 14.68
CA LEU A 71 -8.16 1.37 13.55
C LEU A 71 -7.58 1.84 12.22
N PHE A 72 -6.93 3.00 12.21
CA PHE A 72 -6.60 3.73 10.99
C PHE A 72 -5.12 4.09 10.85
N GLY A 73 -4.29 3.86 11.90
CA GLY A 73 -2.87 4.19 11.91
C GLY A 73 -2.59 5.69 11.87
N ARG A 74 -3.48 6.52 12.35
CA ARG A 74 -3.36 7.98 12.38
C ARG A 74 -4.06 8.59 13.57
N ASP A 75 -3.68 9.81 13.91
CA ASP A 75 -4.41 10.62 14.89
C ASP A 75 -5.75 11.12 14.30
N PRO A 76 -6.78 11.34 15.13
CA PRO A 76 -7.98 12.03 14.71
C PRO A 76 -7.66 13.49 14.31
N ASP A 77 -8.39 14.07 13.36
CA ASP A 77 -8.34 15.51 13.18
C ASP A 77 -8.95 16.27 14.38
N ALA A 78 -8.67 17.56 14.47
CA ALA A 78 -9.12 18.38 15.60
C ALA A 78 -10.66 18.40 15.77
N GLY A 79 -11.39 18.31 14.65
CA GLY A 79 -12.86 18.25 14.65
C GLY A 79 -13.36 16.92 15.19
N GLY A 80 -12.79 15.82 14.70
CA GLY A 80 -13.09 14.45 15.15
C GLY A 80 -12.75 14.25 16.61
N LEU A 81 -11.57 14.68 17.06
CA LEU A 81 -11.17 14.60 18.46
C LEU A 81 -12.14 15.37 19.38
N GLY A 82 -12.48 16.61 19.01
CA GLY A 82 -13.44 17.43 19.77
C GLY A 82 -14.82 16.81 19.82
N TYR A 83 -15.33 16.30 18.70
CA TYR A 83 -16.64 15.64 18.62
C TYR A 83 -16.71 14.41 19.51
N TRP A 84 -15.76 13.49 19.39
CA TRP A 84 -15.77 12.24 20.16
C TRP A 84 -15.51 12.45 21.64
N THR A 85 -14.67 13.43 22.02
CA THR A 85 -14.48 13.83 23.42
C THR A 85 -15.79 14.30 24.03
N ALA A 86 -16.54 15.15 23.34
CA ALA A 86 -17.85 15.62 23.82
C ALA A 86 -18.87 14.47 23.94
N GLN A 87 -18.85 13.47 23.04
CA GLN A 87 -19.71 12.29 23.14
C GLN A 87 -19.41 11.49 24.44
N LEU A 88 -18.14 11.23 24.75
CA LEU A 88 -17.73 10.54 25.97
C LEU A 88 -18.12 11.35 27.24
N GLU A 89 -17.92 12.66 27.23
CA GLU A 89 -18.32 13.57 28.34
C GLU A 89 -19.83 13.58 28.52
N SER A 90 -20.62 13.40 27.46
CA SER A 90 -22.08 13.29 27.56
C SER A 90 -22.59 11.92 28.04
N GLY A 91 -21.67 10.97 28.28
CA GLY A 91 -22.00 9.63 28.79
C GLY A 91 -22.16 8.55 27.74
N VAL A 92 -21.74 8.79 26.48
CA VAL A 92 -21.63 7.72 25.49
C VAL A 92 -20.57 6.72 25.95
N SER A 93 -20.88 5.41 25.93
CA SER A 93 -19.94 4.38 26.35
C SER A 93 -18.79 4.23 25.37
N SER A 94 -17.61 3.80 25.81
CA SER A 94 -16.47 3.49 24.93
C SER A 94 -16.83 2.38 23.92
N GLY A 95 -17.70 1.42 24.29
CA GLY A 95 -18.22 0.43 23.38
C GLY A 95 -19.02 1.04 22.23
N ARG A 96 -19.88 2.00 22.54
CA ARG A 96 -20.64 2.72 21.51
C ARG A 96 -19.73 3.60 20.65
N LEU A 97 -18.78 4.28 21.27
CA LEU A 97 -17.81 5.14 20.58
C LEU A 97 -17.10 4.40 19.45
N ILE A 98 -16.49 3.23 19.73
CA ILE A 98 -15.73 2.50 18.71
C ILE A 98 -16.63 1.98 17.57
N VAL A 99 -17.84 1.53 17.89
CA VAL A 99 -18.80 1.09 16.87
C VAL A 99 -19.17 2.25 15.93
N ASP A 100 -19.36 3.45 16.48
CA ASP A 100 -19.71 4.63 15.70
C ASP A 100 -18.51 5.11 14.85
N ILE A 101 -17.28 5.10 15.39
CA ILE A 101 -16.05 5.43 14.65
C ILE A 101 -15.87 4.45 13.47
N MET A 102 -15.95 3.13 13.70
CA MET A 102 -15.84 2.12 12.65
C MET A 102 -16.91 2.29 11.56
N SER A 103 -18.13 2.61 11.97
CA SER A 103 -19.27 2.77 11.05
C SER A 103 -19.18 4.06 10.23
N GLY A 104 -18.51 5.07 10.76
CA GLY A 104 -18.28 6.35 10.11
C GLY A 104 -17.05 6.38 9.18
N ALA A 105 -16.24 5.32 9.14
CA ALA A 105 -15.04 5.26 8.34
C ALA A 105 -15.35 5.41 6.84
N GLN A 106 -14.65 6.32 6.16
CA GLN A 106 -14.78 6.61 4.73
C GLN A 106 -13.38 6.71 4.10
N GLY A 107 -13.34 6.68 2.76
CA GLY A 107 -12.08 6.83 2.01
C GLY A 107 -11.01 5.86 2.52
N ASN A 108 -9.85 6.38 2.78
CA ASN A 108 -8.69 5.63 3.25
C ASN A 108 -8.91 4.92 4.59
N ASP A 109 -9.59 5.52 5.55
CA ASP A 109 -9.89 4.89 6.84
C ASP A 109 -10.70 3.60 6.64
N LYS A 110 -11.67 3.64 5.72
CA LYS A 110 -12.44 2.46 5.34
C LYS A 110 -11.57 1.38 4.73
N THR A 111 -10.68 1.75 3.78
CA THR A 111 -9.79 0.79 3.11
C THR A 111 -8.81 0.16 4.10
N ILE A 112 -8.19 0.94 4.99
CA ILE A 112 -7.32 0.41 6.06
C ILE A 112 -8.09 -0.59 6.94
N LEU A 113 -9.29 -0.21 7.37
CA LEU A 113 -10.11 -1.06 8.22
C LEU A 113 -10.52 -2.37 7.52
N GLU A 114 -10.85 -2.33 6.24
CA GLU A 114 -11.17 -3.51 5.44
C GLU A 114 -9.95 -4.42 5.25
N ASN A 115 -8.78 -3.87 4.92
CA ASN A 115 -7.53 -4.63 4.82
C ASN A 115 -7.15 -5.27 6.15
N THR A 116 -7.32 -4.54 7.26
CA THR A 116 -7.08 -5.07 8.60
C THR A 116 -7.95 -6.28 8.90
N VAL A 117 -9.23 -6.23 8.53
CA VAL A 117 -10.15 -7.36 8.69
C VAL A 117 -9.68 -8.57 7.89
N ILE A 118 -9.25 -8.37 6.64
CA ILE A 118 -8.75 -9.45 5.77
C ILE A 118 -7.56 -10.14 6.43
N VAL A 119 -6.52 -9.39 6.76
CA VAL A 119 -5.27 -9.94 7.34
C VAL A 119 -5.52 -10.58 8.71
N SER A 120 -6.34 -9.93 9.55
CA SER A 120 -6.67 -10.48 10.88
C SER A 120 -7.46 -11.77 10.78
N SER A 121 -8.42 -11.84 9.86
CA SER A 121 -9.24 -13.04 9.62
C SER A 121 -8.37 -14.19 9.13
N ASP A 122 -7.53 -13.95 8.12
CA ASP A 122 -6.63 -14.96 7.57
C ASP A 122 -5.66 -15.48 8.62
N TRP A 123 -5.07 -14.59 9.43
CA TRP A 123 -4.20 -14.99 10.54
C TRP A 123 -4.95 -15.87 11.55
N THR A 124 -6.15 -15.45 11.97
CA THR A 124 -6.97 -16.18 12.95
C THR A 124 -7.29 -17.59 12.47
N HIS A 125 -7.72 -17.74 11.22
CA HIS A 125 -8.07 -19.03 10.64
C HIS A 125 -6.84 -19.92 10.40
N ALA A 126 -5.75 -19.36 9.91
CA ALA A 126 -4.50 -20.11 9.70
C ALA A 126 -3.89 -20.62 11.01
N ASN A 127 -4.06 -19.91 12.11
CA ASN A 127 -3.52 -20.25 13.43
C ASN A 127 -4.53 -20.90 14.38
N ALA A 128 -5.73 -21.26 13.91
CA ALA A 128 -6.81 -21.79 14.74
C ALA A 128 -6.46 -23.08 15.53
N HIS A 129 -5.45 -23.81 15.09
CA HIS A 129 -4.98 -25.07 15.68
C HIS A 129 -3.68 -24.91 16.46
N LEU A 130 -3.14 -23.70 16.56
CA LEU A 130 -1.88 -23.39 17.24
C LEU A 130 -2.15 -22.68 18.56
N PRO A 131 -1.23 -22.76 19.56
CA PRO A 131 -1.30 -21.94 20.73
C PRO A 131 -1.29 -20.43 20.37
N PHE A 132 -2.16 -19.66 20.99
CA PHE A 132 -2.22 -18.21 20.75
C PHE A 132 -0.93 -17.53 21.21
N VAL A 133 -0.31 -16.76 20.30
CA VAL A 133 0.86 -15.93 20.55
C VAL A 133 0.51 -14.46 20.29
N LEU A 134 0.42 -13.67 21.37
CA LEU A 134 0.01 -12.27 21.32
C LEU A 134 0.89 -11.42 20.39
N ALA A 135 2.21 -11.66 20.39
CA ALA A 135 3.13 -10.93 19.51
C ALA A 135 2.82 -11.16 18.04
N ASP A 136 2.52 -12.40 17.65
CA ASP A 136 2.21 -12.75 16.26
C ASP A 136 0.85 -12.17 15.84
N ALA A 137 -0.14 -12.20 16.73
CA ALA A 137 -1.45 -11.60 16.50
C ALA A 137 -1.38 -10.08 16.32
N LYS A 138 -0.48 -9.40 17.06
CA LYS A 138 -0.19 -7.97 16.88
C LYS A 138 0.56 -7.71 15.59
N ASN A 139 1.58 -8.51 15.28
CA ASN A 139 2.34 -8.37 14.05
C ASN A 139 1.46 -8.53 12.81
N ALA A 140 0.50 -9.45 12.83
CA ALA A 140 -0.46 -9.62 11.74
C ALA A 140 -1.24 -8.33 11.44
N VAL A 141 -1.73 -7.64 12.45
CA VAL A 141 -2.46 -6.38 12.30
C VAL A 141 -1.54 -5.24 11.89
N ASN A 142 -0.34 -5.17 12.47
CA ASN A 142 0.63 -4.09 12.20
C ASN A 142 1.34 -4.24 10.84
N SER A 143 1.28 -5.42 10.20
CA SER A 143 1.80 -5.63 8.85
C SER A 143 1.07 -4.80 7.77
N ILE A 144 -0.10 -4.26 8.09
CA ILE A 144 -0.93 -3.47 7.17
C ILE A 144 -0.52 -1.99 7.12
N GLY A 145 0.61 -1.61 7.74
CA GLY A 145 1.11 -0.25 7.68
C GLY A 145 0.27 0.80 8.41
N LYS A 146 -0.34 0.43 9.53
CA LYS A 146 -1.04 1.37 10.43
C LYS A 146 -0.13 2.39 11.11
N GLN A 147 1.19 2.30 10.94
CA GLN A 147 2.11 3.26 11.55
C GLN A 147 2.15 4.54 10.73
N GLN A 148 2.01 5.65 11.41
CA GLN A 148 2.03 7.03 10.91
C GLN A 148 2.85 7.20 9.62
N GLY A 149 2.17 7.39 8.49
CA GLY A 149 2.78 7.84 7.24
C GLY A 149 3.51 6.79 6.39
N ASN A 150 3.71 5.54 6.83
CA ASN A 150 4.55 4.57 6.14
C ASN A 150 3.81 3.28 5.73
N GLY A 151 2.51 3.31 5.51
CA GLY A 151 1.70 2.15 5.22
C GLY A 151 1.32 1.97 3.75
N VAL A 152 0.94 0.74 3.39
CA VAL A 152 0.31 0.44 2.11
C VAL A 152 -1.14 0.12 2.34
N THR A 153 -2.04 0.74 1.57
CA THR A 153 -3.43 0.30 1.48
C THR A 153 -3.70 -0.31 0.12
N VAL A 154 -4.47 -1.38 0.05
CA VAL A 154 -4.79 -2.06 -1.20
C VAL A 154 -6.28 -2.15 -1.38
N GLU A 155 -6.80 -1.46 -2.41
CA GLU A 155 -8.15 -1.65 -2.91
C GLU A 155 -8.14 -2.76 -3.96
N PHE A 156 -8.90 -3.83 -3.75
CA PHE A 156 -9.06 -4.88 -4.74
C PHE A 156 -10.17 -4.54 -5.72
N GLY A 157 -9.89 -4.66 -7.03
CA GLY A 157 -10.90 -4.48 -8.07
C GLY A 157 -12.08 -5.44 -7.89
N SER A 158 -13.30 -4.99 -8.22
CA SER A 158 -14.59 -5.60 -7.83
C SER A 158 -14.90 -6.97 -8.45
N ASP A 159 -14.15 -7.44 -9.44
CA ASP A 159 -14.61 -8.46 -10.36
C ASP A 159 -14.00 -9.85 -10.13
N VAL A 160 -13.16 -10.03 -9.11
CA VAL A 160 -12.48 -11.32 -8.90
C VAL A 160 -12.43 -11.72 -7.43
N PHE A 161 -12.96 -12.91 -7.16
CA PHE A 161 -12.68 -13.60 -5.89
C PHE A 161 -11.21 -14.07 -5.88
N LEU A 162 -10.37 -13.42 -5.06
CA LEU A 162 -8.98 -13.80 -4.87
C LEU A 162 -8.82 -14.61 -3.59
N PRO A 163 -8.24 -15.81 -3.67
CA PRO A 163 -8.10 -16.68 -2.50
C PRO A 163 -7.01 -16.23 -1.50
N ASP A 164 -6.21 -15.20 -1.78
CA ASP A 164 -5.06 -14.79 -0.95
C ASP A 164 -4.87 -13.28 -0.93
N GLN A 165 -5.92 -12.55 -0.57
CA GLN A 165 -5.86 -11.07 -0.49
C GLN A 165 -4.85 -10.58 0.56
N ALA A 166 -4.77 -11.24 1.72
CA ALA A 166 -3.83 -10.88 2.78
C ALA A 166 -2.37 -11.04 2.33
N GLY A 167 -2.06 -12.13 1.62
CA GLY A 167 -0.74 -12.33 1.02
C GLY A 167 -0.38 -11.21 0.04
N TRP A 168 -1.30 -10.77 -0.81
CA TRP A 168 -1.05 -9.65 -1.72
C TRP A 168 -0.82 -8.33 -1.00
N ILE A 169 -1.56 -8.02 0.07
CA ILE A 169 -1.31 -6.82 0.88
C ILE A 169 0.09 -6.86 1.47
N ALA A 170 0.49 -8.00 2.05
CA ALA A 170 1.82 -8.16 2.64
C ALA A 170 2.95 -8.07 1.60
N ASP A 171 2.77 -8.68 0.42
CA ASP A 171 3.77 -8.66 -0.65
C ASP A 171 3.95 -7.26 -1.25
N ILE A 172 2.87 -6.49 -1.46
CA ILE A 172 2.94 -5.10 -1.92
C ILE A 172 3.61 -4.22 -0.86
N ALA A 173 3.30 -4.41 0.42
CA ALA A 173 3.93 -3.67 1.51
C ALA A 173 5.45 -3.97 1.59
N ALA A 174 5.84 -5.25 1.43
CA ALA A 174 7.24 -5.65 1.38
C ALA A 174 7.96 -5.09 0.14
N ALA A 175 7.28 -4.99 -1.00
CA ALA A 175 7.79 -4.36 -2.21
C ALA A 175 8.00 -2.86 -2.03
N TRP A 176 7.03 -2.16 -1.43
CA TRP A 176 7.13 -0.72 -1.13
C TRP A 176 8.29 -0.41 -0.19
N ALA A 177 8.47 -1.23 0.85
CA ALA A 177 9.57 -1.07 1.80
C ALA A 177 10.97 -1.15 1.14
N GLN A 178 11.12 -1.85 0.02
CA GLN A 178 12.39 -1.90 -0.72
C GLN A 178 12.75 -0.57 -1.39
N TRP A 179 11.75 0.20 -1.83
CA TRP A 179 11.95 1.54 -2.38
C TRP A 179 12.29 2.58 -1.31
N GLY A 180 11.98 2.33 -0.05
CA GLY A 180 12.28 3.17 1.11
C GLY A 180 11.02 3.42 1.96
N ASN A 181 11.18 4.04 3.10
CA ASN A 181 10.05 4.40 3.99
C ASN A 181 9.59 5.83 3.69
N HIS A 182 8.88 6.04 2.59
CA HIS A 182 8.53 7.34 2.07
C HIS A 182 7.06 7.74 2.26
N GLY A 183 6.42 7.23 3.29
CA GLY A 183 5.03 7.56 3.55
C GLY A 183 4.08 6.44 3.13
N ARG A 184 2.80 6.79 3.03
CA ARG A 184 1.72 5.90 2.67
C ARG A 184 1.68 5.71 1.16
N LEU A 185 1.29 4.51 0.72
CA LEU A 185 1.04 4.18 -0.68
C LEU A 185 -0.36 3.56 -0.80
N ASP A 186 -1.23 4.18 -1.55
CA ASP A 186 -2.56 3.67 -1.84
C ASP A 186 -2.58 2.98 -3.19
N VAL A 187 -2.85 1.68 -3.19
CA VAL A 187 -2.78 0.81 -4.37
C VAL A 187 -4.15 0.31 -4.76
N LYS A 188 -4.51 0.44 -6.03
CA LYS A 188 -5.60 -0.34 -6.62
C LYS A 188 -5.02 -1.55 -7.34
N LEU A 189 -5.36 -2.75 -6.86
CA LEU A 189 -4.91 -4.01 -7.44
C LEU A 189 -6.02 -4.65 -8.27
N ASN A 190 -5.77 -4.77 -9.56
CA ASN A 190 -6.65 -5.42 -10.52
C ASN A 190 -6.07 -6.74 -11.00
N PHE A 191 -6.94 -7.63 -11.47
CA PHE A 191 -6.58 -8.89 -12.08
C PHE A 191 -7.31 -9.03 -13.41
N MET A 192 -6.55 -9.23 -14.48
CA MET A 192 -7.10 -9.29 -15.84
C MET A 192 -6.41 -10.38 -16.66
N ASP A 193 -7.03 -10.79 -17.77
CA ASP A 193 -6.35 -11.58 -18.78
C ASP A 193 -5.46 -10.65 -19.62
N LEU A 194 -4.16 -10.74 -19.41
CA LEU A 194 -3.15 -9.93 -20.11
C LEU A 194 -2.48 -10.68 -21.28
N GLY A 195 -3.01 -11.85 -21.66
CA GLY A 195 -2.38 -12.69 -22.69
C GLY A 195 -1.17 -13.47 -22.19
N SER A 196 -0.35 -14.00 -23.13
CA SER A 196 0.70 -14.98 -22.78
C SER A 196 1.98 -14.37 -22.23
N ASP A 197 2.29 -13.12 -22.56
CA ASP A 197 3.64 -12.55 -22.46
C ASP A 197 3.76 -11.48 -21.38
N THR A 198 2.65 -10.91 -20.93
CA THR A 198 2.62 -9.88 -19.87
C THR A 198 2.28 -10.49 -18.54
N LEU A 199 3.12 -10.28 -17.50
CA LEU A 199 2.87 -10.73 -16.12
C LEU A 199 2.06 -9.70 -15.34
N ALA A 200 2.44 -8.44 -15.47
CA ALA A 200 1.81 -7.32 -14.80
C ALA A 200 2.08 -6.03 -15.56
N PHE A 201 1.39 -4.96 -15.18
CA PHE A 201 1.76 -3.59 -15.50
C PHE A 201 1.21 -2.65 -14.42
N ALA A 202 1.87 -1.50 -14.25
CA ALA A 202 1.40 -0.44 -13.37
C ALA A 202 1.52 0.94 -14.02
N TYR A 203 0.71 1.85 -13.50
CA TYR A 203 0.79 3.26 -13.85
C TYR A 203 0.41 4.12 -12.63
N PRO A 204 1.05 5.30 -12.46
CA PRO A 204 0.62 6.28 -11.48
C PRO A 204 -0.77 6.80 -11.83
N ARG A 205 -1.50 7.29 -10.84
CA ARG A 205 -2.83 7.84 -11.08
C ARG A 205 -2.79 9.10 -11.91
N ASN A 206 -1.79 9.95 -11.66
CA ASN A 206 -1.63 11.23 -12.33
C ASN A 206 -0.15 11.53 -12.59
N GLU A 207 0.12 12.24 -13.68
CA GLU A 207 1.35 12.95 -13.93
C GLU A 207 1.13 14.44 -13.63
N LEU A 208 2.02 15.01 -12.83
CA LEU A 208 1.88 16.39 -12.34
C LEU A 208 3.06 17.24 -12.78
N PHE A 209 2.81 18.49 -13.07
CA PHE A 209 3.87 19.44 -13.40
C PHE A 209 4.74 19.75 -12.19
N THR A 210 6.05 19.64 -12.35
CA THR A 210 7.03 20.00 -11.29
C THR A 210 7.23 21.51 -11.14
N GLY A 211 6.72 22.31 -12.06
CA GLY A 211 7.01 23.74 -12.18
C GLY A 211 8.35 24.03 -12.85
N GLN A 212 9.07 23.03 -13.31
CA GLN A 212 10.36 23.13 -13.99
C GLN A 212 10.22 22.88 -15.48
N THR A 213 11.21 23.30 -16.26
CA THR A 213 11.34 23.00 -17.69
C THR A 213 12.70 22.41 -17.96
N ASN A 214 12.80 21.56 -18.99
CA ASN A 214 14.08 21.07 -19.48
C ASN A 214 14.88 22.18 -20.20
N GLN A 215 16.09 21.87 -20.66
CA GLN A 215 16.96 22.81 -21.40
C GLN A 215 16.33 23.39 -22.69
N ASN A 216 15.29 22.76 -23.24
CA ASN A 216 14.56 23.20 -24.43
C ASN A 216 13.27 23.99 -24.07
N GLY A 217 13.02 24.26 -22.78
CA GLY A 217 11.83 24.96 -22.31
C GLY A 217 10.57 24.09 -22.24
N VAL A 218 10.68 22.76 -22.39
CA VAL A 218 9.55 21.83 -22.30
C VAL A 218 9.25 21.56 -20.83
N PRO A 219 7.99 21.67 -20.36
CA PRO A 219 7.60 21.39 -18.99
C PRO A 219 7.95 19.96 -18.55
N ILE A 220 8.43 19.83 -17.32
CA ILE A 220 8.77 18.54 -16.72
C ILE A 220 7.61 18.08 -15.85
N THR A 221 7.19 16.83 -16.03
CA THR A 221 6.22 16.13 -15.19
C THR A 221 6.90 15.10 -14.29
N GLN A 222 6.24 14.75 -13.23
CA GLN A 222 6.60 13.66 -12.32
C GLN A 222 5.32 12.97 -11.87
N SER A 223 5.39 11.66 -11.59
CA SER A 223 4.23 10.94 -11.06
C SER A 223 3.77 11.52 -9.71
N ASN A 224 2.47 11.41 -9.41
CA ASN A 224 1.97 11.79 -8.08
C ASN A 224 2.75 11.07 -6.97
N VAL A 225 3.05 9.77 -7.12
CA VAL A 225 3.84 8.98 -6.17
C VAL A 225 5.24 9.59 -5.96
N GLY A 226 5.94 9.95 -7.04
CA GLY A 226 7.26 10.58 -6.95
C GLY A 226 7.22 11.94 -6.24
N ILE A 227 6.18 12.75 -6.46
CA ILE A 227 5.99 14.02 -5.77
C ILE A 227 5.65 13.80 -4.29
N GLU A 228 4.83 12.82 -3.97
CA GLU A 228 4.48 12.46 -2.59
C GLU A 228 5.69 11.98 -1.79
N ILE A 229 6.54 11.13 -2.39
CA ILE A 229 7.82 10.72 -1.81
C ILE A 229 8.66 11.96 -1.45
N ASN A 230 8.79 12.91 -2.38
CA ASN A 230 9.62 14.09 -2.21
C ASN A 230 9.06 15.12 -1.22
N THR A 231 7.74 15.21 -1.11
CA THR A 231 7.08 16.29 -0.36
C THR A 231 6.41 15.82 0.92
N GLY A 232 6.14 14.52 1.06
CA GLY A 232 5.34 13.95 2.14
C GLY A 232 3.87 14.39 2.11
N LYS A 233 3.38 14.89 0.96
CA LYS A 233 2.00 15.36 0.80
C LYS A 233 1.25 14.44 -0.14
N ASP A 234 0.14 13.92 0.32
CA ASP A 234 -0.84 13.24 -0.51
C ASP A 234 -1.38 14.20 -1.58
N MET A 235 -1.19 13.87 -2.85
CA MET A 235 -1.52 14.72 -4.00
C MET A 235 -2.88 14.39 -4.63
N ASN A 236 -3.49 13.28 -4.26
CA ASN A 236 -4.72 12.76 -4.87
C ASN A 236 -5.82 12.38 -3.85
N GLY A 237 -5.57 12.56 -2.54
CA GLY A 237 -6.53 12.37 -1.46
C GLY A 237 -6.96 10.90 -1.32
N ASP A 238 -8.26 10.64 -1.34
CA ASP A 238 -8.82 9.29 -1.20
C ASP A 238 -8.72 8.41 -2.48
N LEU A 239 -8.04 8.87 -3.52
CA LEU A 239 -7.84 8.08 -4.74
C LEU A 239 -6.55 7.27 -4.65
N PRO A 240 -6.48 6.06 -5.23
CA PRO A 240 -5.25 5.29 -5.23
C PRO A 240 -4.12 6.02 -5.96
N ASP A 241 -2.91 5.93 -5.41
CA ASP A 241 -1.69 6.52 -5.97
C ASP A 241 -1.27 5.81 -7.24
N ILE A 242 -1.38 4.48 -7.21
CA ILE A 242 -1.03 3.61 -8.32
C ILE A 242 -2.11 2.58 -8.59
N VAL A 243 -2.18 2.17 -9.84
CA VAL A 243 -2.99 1.03 -10.26
C VAL A 243 -2.04 -0.05 -10.76
N ILE A 244 -2.04 -1.20 -10.11
CA ILE A 244 -1.30 -2.40 -10.53
C ILE A 244 -2.30 -3.38 -11.11
N THR A 245 -1.99 -3.92 -12.29
CA THR A 245 -2.80 -4.97 -12.92
C THR A 245 -1.95 -6.21 -13.12
N ILE A 246 -2.41 -7.35 -12.60
CA ILE A 246 -1.73 -8.65 -12.64
C ILE A 246 -2.45 -9.59 -13.60
N ALA A 247 -1.69 -10.39 -14.36
CA ALA A 247 -2.24 -11.38 -15.28
C ALA A 247 -2.89 -12.54 -14.56
N MET A 248 -4.20 -12.77 -14.81
CA MET A 248 -4.97 -13.88 -14.24
C MET A 248 -4.81 -15.21 -14.97
N SER A 249 -4.61 -15.15 -16.28
CA SER A 249 -4.84 -16.28 -17.19
C SER A 249 -3.83 -17.40 -17.16
N LEU A 250 -2.81 -17.35 -16.31
CA LEU A 250 -1.63 -18.14 -16.60
C LEU A 250 -1.38 -19.34 -15.69
N GLY A 251 -2.25 -19.62 -14.70
CA GLY A 251 -1.89 -20.64 -13.70
C GLY A 251 -0.52 -20.37 -13.08
N LYS A 252 0.01 -19.17 -13.30
CA LYS A 252 1.38 -18.74 -12.95
C LYS A 252 1.46 -18.20 -11.52
N PHE A 253 0.32 -18.04 -10.84
CA PHE A 253 0.32 -17.72 -9.41
C PHE A 253 1.10 -18.80 -8.65
N GLY A 254 2.19 -18.41 -8.02
CA GLY A 254 3.10 -19.32 -7.33
C GLY A 254 4.33 -19.76 -8.14
N LEU A 255 4.43 -19.37 -9.42
CA LEU A 255 5.65 -19.61 -10.21
C LEU A 255 6.61 -18.42 -10.18
N TYR A 256 6.12 -17.22 -9.88
CA TYR A 256 6.89 -15.98 -9.82
C TYR A 256 6.82 -15.37 -8.43
N ASP A 257 7.89 -14.70 -8.02
CA ASP A 257 7.93 -13.99 -6.75
C ASP A 257 7.08 -12.71 -6.80
N ARG A 258 6.01 -12.68 -6.01
CA ARG A 258 5.03 -11.57 -6.02
C ARG A 258 5.63 -10.27 -5.50
N VAL A 259 6.56 -10.35 -4.54
CA VAL A 259 7.24 -9.16 -4.00
C VAL A 259 8.09 -8.51 -5.08
N SER A 260 8.86 -9.32 -5.84
CA SER A 260 9.68 -8.83 -6.96
C SER A 260 8.83 -8.19 -8.05
N ILE A 261 7.73 -8.84 -8.48
CA ILE A 261 6.82 -8.26 -9.48
C ILE A 261 6.23 -6.95 -8.96
N SER A 262 5.74 -6.92 -7.73
CA SER A 262 5.16 -5.71 -7.15
C SER A 262 6.17 -4.58 -7.04
N ALA A 263 7.43 -4.87 -6.66
CA ALA A 263 8.49 -3.88 -6.57
C ALA A 263 8.87 -3.31 -7.96
N HIS A 264 8.88 -4.15 -9.01
CA HIS A 264 9.07 -3.73 -10.39
C HIS A 264 7.95 -2.77 -10.84
N GLU A 265 6.69 -3.15 -10.64
CA GLU A 265 5.53 -2.35 -11.04
C GLU A 265 5.45 -1.01 -10.27
N ILE A 266 5.76 -1.03 -8.98
CA ILE A 266 5.88 0.18 -8.17
C ILE A 266 6.97 1.10 -8.75
N GLY A 267 8.09 0.56 -9.21
CA GLY A 267 9.17 1.32 -9.86
C GLY A 267 8.66 2.11 -11.07
N HIS A 268 7.85 1.50 -11.94
CA HIS A 268 7.22 2.20 -13.06
C HIS A 268 6.31 3.34 -12.57
N ALA A 269 5.52 3.10 -11.54
CA ALA A 269 4.62 4.12 -11.00
C ALA A 269 5.38 5.26 -10.30
N ILE A 270 6.55 5.00 -9.69
CA ILE A 270 7.40 6.04 -9.09
C ILE A 270 8.01 6.93 -10.18
N GLY A 271 8.59 6.34 -11.25
CA GLY A 271 9.26 7.17 -12.24
C GLY A 271 10.03 6.47 -13.36
N PHE A 272 10.16 5.13 -13.38
CA PHE A 272 10.77 4.41 -14.52
C PHE A 272 9.83 4.41 -15.74
N ARG A 273 9.55 5.60 -16.25
CA ARG A 273 8.59 5.81 -17.32
C ARG A 273 9.03 6.96 -18.22
N THR A 274 8.69 6.87 -19.50
CA THR A 274 8.96 7.93 -20.48
C THR A 274 7.69 8.38 -21.19
N GLU A 275 7.56 9.68 -21.42
CA GLU A 275 6.54 10.29 -22.28
C GLU A 275 7.04 10.40 -23.74
N LEU A 276 8.33 10.12 -24.00
CA LEU A 276 8.94 10.29 -25.33
C LEU A 276 8.48 9.26 -26.37
N PHE A 277 7.65 8.27 -25.99
CA PHE A 277 7.12 7.24 -26.87
C PHE A 277 5.63 7.32 -27.14
N ASP A 278 5.00 8.45 -26.84
CA ASP A 278 3.58 8.61 -27.18
C ASP A 278 3.41 8.61 -28.70
N PHE A 279 2.53 7.74 -29.21
CA PHE A 279 2.26 7.60 -30.65
C PHE A 279 1.66 8.84 -31.28
N ASP A 280 1.07 9.74 -30.48
CA ASP A 280 0.48 11.00 -30.93
C ASP A 280 1.51 12.13 -31.14
N GLN A 281 2.79 11.89 -30.80
CA GLN A 281 3.91 12.84 -30.98
C GLN A 281 3.68 14.24 -30.35
N ASP A 282 2.84 14.34 -29.35
CA ASP A 282 2.68 15.56 -28.57
C ASP A 282 3.75 15.63 -27.46
N TYR A 283 4.95 16.06 -27.82
CA TYR A 283 6.05 16.29 -26.86
C TYR A 283 5.83 17.58 -26.04
N SER A 284 4.59 17.85 -25.63
CA SER A 284 4.27 19.02 -24.80
C SER A 284 4.84 18.91 -23.39
N THR A 285 5.19 17.70 -22.96
CA THR A 285 5.80 17.42 -21.65
C THR A 285 6.88 16.36 -21.76
N VAL A 286 7.76 16.30 -20.77
CA VAL A 286 8.75 15.24 -20.55
C VAL A 286 8.76 14.84 -19.09
N THR A 287 9.00 13.56 -18.76
CA THR A 287 9.16 13.16 -17.36
C THR A 287 10.52 13.61 -16.80
N SER A 288 10.64 13.62 -15.49
CA SER A 288 11.94 13.88 -14.84
C SER A 288 13.00 12.84 -15.20
N TRP A 289 12.58 11.62 -15.50
CA TRP A 289 13.40 10.53 -16.02
C TRP A 289 13.94 10.77 -17.43
N ASP A 290 13.10 11.31 -18.33
CA ASP A 290 13.45 11.53 -19.76
C ASP A 290 14.66 12.44 -19.95
N GLN A 291 14.95 13.30 -18.99
CA GLN A 291 16.09 14.22 -19.05
C GLN A 291 17.45 13.50 -19.08
N PHE A 292 17.50 12.27 -18.61
CA PHE A 292 18.71 11.46 -18.55
C PHE A 292 18.80 10.40 -19.65
N LEU A 293 17.77 10.26 -20.47
CA LEU A 293 17.78 9.30 -21.58
C LEU A 293 18.58 9.80 -22.76
N THR A 294 19.37 8.93 -23.36
CA THR A 294 20.01 9.15 -24.66
C THR A 294 19.47 8.19 -25.69
N PHE A 295 19.30 8.72 -26.90
CA PHE A 295 18.76 7.97 -28.03
C PHE A 295 19.87 7.78 -29.05
N PRO A 296 20.21 6.54 -29.47
CA PRO A 296 21.14 6.30 -30.55
C PRO A 296 20.64 6.98 -31.83
N ASN A 297 21.56 7.51 -32.65
CA ASN A 297 21.24 8.24 -33.87
C ASN A 297 20.25 7.47 -34.75
N GLY A 298 19.09 8.09 -35.01
CA GLY A 298 18.04 7.54 -35.87
C GLY A 298 17.12 6.50 -35.24
N THR A 299 17.20 6.26 -33.94
CA THR A 299 16.27 5.38 -33.20
C THR A 299 15.31 6.19 -32.36
N GLN A 300 14.11 5.64 -32.18
CA GLN A 300 13.11 6.16 -31.20
C GLN A 300 13.19 5.43 -29.85
N GLN A 301 14.14 4.51 -29.70
CA GLN A 301 14.33 3.76 -28.45
C GLN A 301 15.52 4.30 -27.69
N PRO A 302 15.42 4.47 -26.35
CA PRO A 302 16.55 4.91 -25.54
C PRO A 302 17.66 3.86 -25.58
N GLY A 303 18.90 4.34 -25.60
CA GLY A 303 20.10 3.48 -25.56
C GLY A 303 20.75 3.46 -24.19
N ALA A 304 20.65 4.54 -23.44
CA ALA A 304 21.24 4.63 -22.10
C ALA A 304 20.58 5.71 -21.23
N PHE A 305 20.68 5.50 -19.92
CA PHE A 305 20.42 6.48 -18.88
C PHE A 305 21.75 7.08 -18.39
N ASN A 306 21.87 8.39 -18.42
CA ASN A 306 23.11 9.13 -18.15
C ASN A 306 23.06 9.94 -16.85
N GLY A 307 22.38 9.45 -15.83
CA GLY A 307 22.38 10.06 -14.52
C GLY A 307 23.77 9.98 -13.88
N PRO A 308 24.26 11.04 -13.22
CA PRO A 308 25.60 11.08 -12.65
C PRO A 308 25.80 10.07 -11.52
N GLU A 309 24.81 9.87 -10.64
CA GLU A 309 24.89 8.93 -9.52
C GLU A 309 24.83 7.48 -10.01
N ALA A 310 23.86 7.15 -10.86
CA ALA A 310 23.73 5.84 -11.46
C ALA A 310 24.96 5.49 -12.31
N GLY A 311 25.46 6.45 -13.11
CA GLY A 311 26.66 6.29 -13.90
C GLY A 311 27.92 6.04 -13.07
N ALA A 312 28.04 6.66 -11.89
CA ALA A 312 29.14 6.39 -10.98
C ALA A 312 29.08 4.97 -10.39
N ILE A 313 27.90 4.46 -10.09
CA ILE A 313 27.71 3.10 -9.57
C ILE A 313 27.92 2.05 -10.67
N TYR A 314 27.36 2.26 -11.84
CA TYR A 314 27.44 1.31 -12.96
C TYR A 314 28.82 1.30 -13.65
N GLY A 315 29.56 2.42 -13.56
CA GLY A 315 30.85 2.60 -14.24
C GLY A 315 30.74 3.23 -15.64
N GLY A 316 29.62 3.89 -15.94
CA GLY A 316 29.32 4.54 -17.22
C GLY A 316 27.82 4.70 -17.44
N PRO A 317 27.38 5.10 -18.64
CA PRO A 317 25.95 5.15 -18.96
C PRO A 317 25.27 3.79 -18.75
N VAL A 318 24.15 3.79 -18.01
CA VAL A 318 23.37 2.56 -17.75
C VAL A 318 22.62 2.16 -19.03
N PRO A 319 22.82 0.97 -19.59
CA PRO A 319 22.10 0.54 -20.78
C PRO A 319 20.60 0.45 -20.52
N ILE A 320 19.79 1.01 -21.42
CA ILE A 320 18.33 0.99 -21.33
C ILE A 320 17.75 0.27 -22.54
N THR A 321 16.78 -0.59 -22.29
CA THR A 321 15.90 -1.16 -23.31
C THR A 321 14.51 -0.58 -23.11
N GLY A 322 13.81 -0.22 -24.17
CA GLY A 322 12.47 0.34 -24.12
C GLY A 322 11.47 -0.53 -24.88
N TYR A 323 10.33 -0.78 -24.27
CA TYR A 323 9.15 -1.32 -24.93
C TYR A 323 7.97 -0.42 -24.56
N TYR A 324 7.38 0.25 -25.54
CA TYR A 324 6.30 1.21 -25.30
C TYR A 324 6.72 2.31 -24.28
N ASN A 325 5.84 2.74 -23.43
CA ASN A 325 6.10 3.81 -22.44
C ASN A 325 6.89 3.36 -21.19
N ALA A 326 7.37 2.11 -21.17
CA ALA A 326 8.19 1.58 -20.08
C ALA A 326 9.67 1.56 -20.49
N THR A 327 10.53 2.11 -19.64
CA THR A 327 11.98 2.04 -19.81
C THR A 327 12.56 1.08 -18.78
N HIS A 328 13.41 0.18 -19.25
CA HIS A 328 14.02 -0.84 -18.41
C HIS A 328 15.54 -0.79 -18.59
N PRO A 329 16.33 -0.92 -17.52
CA PRO A 329 17.74 -1.28 -17.64
C PRO A 329 17.88 -2.62 -18.39
N ALA A 330 18.90 -2.74 -19.21
CA ALA A 330 19.10 -3.92 -20.04
C ALA A 330 19.83 -5.02 -19.25
N ASP A 331 19.11 -6.03 -18.80
CA ASP A 331 19.62 -7.32 -18.23
C ASP A 331 20.90 -7.17 -17.37
N ILE A 332 20.83 -6.29 -16.36
CA ILE A 332 21.95 -5.93 -15.48
C ILE A 332 21.71 -6.33 -14.01
N GLY A 333 20.68 -7.14 -13.75
CA GLY A 333 20.28 -7.57 -12.42
C GLY A 333 19.50 -6.50 -11.63
N SER A 334 18.97 -5.48 -12.29
CA SER A 334 18.05 -4.49 -11.74
C SER A 334 16.69 -5.11 -11.42
N ILE A 335 16.00 -4.58 -10.42
CA ILE A 335 14.58 -4.91 -10.22
C ILE A 335 13.76 -4.53 -11.47
N MET A 336 14.20 -3.53 -12.19
CA MET A 336 13.55 -3.01 -13.40
C MET A 336 13.95 -3.73 -14.69
N ASP A 337 14.67 -4.85 -14.65
CA ASP A 337 14.88 -5.67 -15.86
C ASP A 337 13.54 -6.17 -16.40
N PRO A 338 13.32 -6.16 -17.73
CA PRO A 338 12.00 -6.40 -18.34
C PRO A 338 11.52 -7.85 -18.27
N THR A 339 12.39 -8.78 -17.87
CA THR A 339 12.09 -10.22 -17.88
C THR A 339 12.27 -10.83 -16.51
N PHE A 340 11.31 -11.64 -16.08
CA PHE A 340 11.38 -12.46 -14.87
C PHE A 340 11.38 -13.94 -15.23
N SER A 341 12.29 -14.71 -14.61
CA SER A 341 12.28 -16.16 -14.69
C SER A 341 11.43 -16.77 -13.58
N GLN A 342 10.89 -17.97 -13.81
CA GLN A 342 10.16 -18.70 -12.77
C GLN A 342 11.07 -18.97 -11.56
N GLY A 343 10.60 -18.67 -10.36
CA GLY A 343 11.33 -18.83 -9.11
C GLY A 343 12.45 -17.81 -8.88
N GLU A 344 12.61 -16.83 -9.77
CA GLU A 344 13.57 -15.75 -9.58
C GLU A 344 13.04 -14.75 -8.55
N VAL A 345 13.92 -14.37 -7.61
CA VAL A 345 13.68 -13.32 -6.62
C VAL A 345 14.63 -12.17 -6.89
N ARG A 346 14.08 -10.98 -7.10
CA ARG A 346 14.83 -9.73 -7.27
C ARG A 346 14.48 -8.73 -6.17
N THR A 347 15.40 -7.84 -5.90
CA THR A 347 15.22 -6.77 -4.93
C THR A 347 15.65 -5.43 -5.51
N VAL A 348 15.06 -4.34 -5.01
CA VAL A 348 15.47 -2.99 -5.36
C VAL A 348 16.91 -2.77 -4.90
N GLY A 349 17.79 -2.54 -5.84
CA GLY A 349 19.23 -2.37 -5.62
C GLY A 349 19.66 -0.91 -5.52
N VAL A 350 20.93 -0.72 -5.19
CA VAL A 350 21.53 0.63 -5.12
C VAL A 350 21.51 1.36 -6.45
N LEU A 351 21.61 0.62 -7.58
CA LEU A 351 21.57 1.21 -8.91
C LEU A 351 20.17 1.71 -9.25
N ASP A 352 19.11 0.95 -8.88
CA ASP A 352 17.72 1.34 -9.10
C ASP A 352 17.41 2.64 -8.36
N LYS A 353 17.84 2.75 -7.10
CA LYS A 353 17.69 3.96 -6.29
C LYS A 353 18.49 5.14 -6.81
N ALA A 354 19.71 4.92 -7.26
CA ALA A 354 20.53 5.98 -7.84
C ALA A 354 19.91 6.56 -9.12
N MET A 355 19.30 5.71 -9.97
CA MET A 355 18.58 6.18 -11.14
C MET A 355 17.36 7.04 -10.75
N MET A 356 16.64 6.69 -9.67
CA MET A 356 15.55 7.52 -9.15
C MET A 356 16.06 8.84 -8.56
N HIS A 357 17.16 8.82 -7.79
CA HIS A 357 17.76 10.03 -7.25
C HIS A 357 18.19 10.99 -8.37
N ASP A 358 18.83 10.48 -9.42
CA ASP A 358 19.18 11.29 -10.60
C ASP A 358 17.94 11.92 -11.24
N ALA A 359 16.81 11.18 -11.28
CA ALA A 359 15.52 11.70 -11.75
C ALA A 359 14.82 12.63 -10.73
N GLY A 360 15.45 12.94 -9.61
CA GLY A 360 14.93 13.86 -8.59
C GLY A 360 13.87 13.25 -7.67
N ILE A 361 13.88 11.92 -7.49
CA ILE A 361 12.97 11.19 -6.60
C ILE A 361 13.79 10.58 -5.46
N LEU A 362 13.49 10.95 -4.23
CA LEU A 362 14.27 10.59 -3.03
C LEU A 362 13.85 9.23 -2.43
N VAL A 363 14.14 8.12 -3.10
CA VAL A 363 13.82 6.74 -2.66
C VAL A 363 14.88 6.09 -1.79
#